data_90ba76375271787479470a9ce66d21d6
#
_entry.id   90ba76375271787479470a9ce66d21d6
#
_cell.length_a   1.000
_cell.length_b   1.000
_cell.length_c   1.000
_cell.angle_alpha   90.00
_cell.angle_beta   90.00
_cell.angle_gamma   90.00
#
_symmetry.space_group_name_H-M   'P 1'
#
loop_
_entity.id
_entity.type
_entity.pdbx_description
1 polymer ?
#
loop_
_entity_poly.entity_id
_entity_poly.type
_entity_poly.pdbx_seq_one_letter_code
_entity_poly.pdbx_strand_id
1 'polypeptide(L)'
;KHLTTIWYDNSSDKVKIIDQRLLPHEIKFVELNTLQDVCFAIQDMQVRGAPLIGITAAYGMYIAARENSDINYLKDASIKLKKTRPTAVNLSWAIDYIFSNIKNLDKDNLLNAILDLANQMRLDDIECCEAIGENGLKLIQKLYEKKQSTINILTHCNAGWLATVDWGTALSPIYKAKRNDIPLHVWVDETRPRNQGFNLTSWEL
;
A
#
# COMPACT_ATOMS: atom_id res chain seq x y z
N LYS A 1 14.85 6.72 -10.37
CA LYS A 1 14.80 6.06 -9.05
C LYS A 1 13.41 5.43 -8.91
N HIS A 2 13.34 4.14 -8.57
CA HIS A 2 12.06 3.46 -8.33
C HIS A 2 11.41 4.01 -7.05
N LEU A 3 10.12 4.32 -7.10
CA LEU A 3 9.35 4.85 -5.97
C LEU A 3 8.38 3.77 -5.47
N THR A 4 8.19 3.72 -4.16
CA THR A 4 7.11 2.96 -3.51
C THR A 4 6.23 3.92 -2.72
N THR A 5 5.00 3.52 -2.45
CA THR A 5 4.02 4.39 -1.77
C THR A 5 4.31 4.63 -0.30
N ILE A 6 4.98 3.66 0.34
CA ILE A 6 5.41 3.70 1.74
C ILE A 6 6.75 2.98 1.89
N TRP A 7 7.64 3.54 2.70
CA TRP A 7 8.92 2.90 3.05
C TRP A 7 9.43 3.37 4.41
N TYR A 8 10.24 2.52 5.02
CA TYR A 8 11.03 2.88 6.18
C TYR A 8 12.43 3.31 5.72
N ASP A 9 12.83 4.50 6.12
CA ASP A 9 14.15 5.06 5.83
C ASP A 9 15.08 4.80 7.01
N ASN A 10 15.92 3.77 6.89
CA ASN A 10 16.89 3.38 7.92
C ASN A 10 17.87 4.51 8.30
N SER A 11 18.16 5.43 7.38
CA SER A 11 19.15 6.49 7.62
C SER A 11 18.62 7.58 8.55
N SER A 12 17.31 7.82 8.53
CA SER A 12 16.63 8.86 9.31
C SER A 12 15.71 8.29 10.40
N ASP A 13 15.56 6.96 10.48
CA ASP A 13 14.59 6.27 11.36
C ASP A 13 13.16 6.80 11.17
N LYS A 14 12.75 6.93 9.90
CA LYS A 14 11.47 7.52 9.53
C LYS A 14 10.66 6.62 8.62
N VAL A 15 9.36 6.58 8.85
CA VAL A 15 8.39 6.05 7.89
C VAL A 15 7.94 7.18 6.98
N LYS A 16 8.03 6.99 5.67
CA LYS A 16 7.68 7.99 4.66
C LYS A 16 6.59 7.45 3.74
N ILE A 17 5.69 8.33 3.33
CA ILE A 17 4.59 8.03 2.41
C ILE A 17 4.51 9.07 1.29
N ILE A 18 3.81 8.71 0.21
CA ILE A 18 3.34 9.68 -0.79
C ILE A 18 1.97 10.19 -0.35
N ASP A 19 1.79 11.51 -0.26
CA ASP A 19 0.47 12.12 -0.04
C ASP A 19 -0.34 12.08 -1.34
N GLN A 20 -1.18 11.06 -1.48
CA GLN A 20 -1.96 10.83 -2.69
C GLN A 20 -3.09 11.83 -2.92
N ARG A 21 -3.39 12.69 -1.95
CA ARG A 21 -4.43 13.74 -2.10
C ARG A 21 -3.99 14.84 -3.06
N LEU A 22 -2.69 15.00 -3.26
CA LEU A 22 -2.11 16.04 -4.11
C LEU A 22 -1.90 15.59 -5.56
N LEU A 23 -2.02 14.30 -5.82
CA LEU A 23 -1.94 13.75 -7.16
C LEU A 23 -3.19 14.12 -7.99
N PRO A 24 -3.04 14.36 -9.30
CA PRO A 24 -1.84 14.24 -10.13
C PRO A 24 -0.95 15.49 -10.16
N HIS A 25 -1.27 16.54 -9.41
CA HIS A 25 -0.67 17.87 -9.56
C HIS A 25 0.70 17.99 -8.86
N GLU A 26 0.90 17.29 -7.75
CA GLU A 26 2.11 17.34 -6.95
C GLU A 26 2.45 15.97 -6.36
N ILE A 27 3.72 15.58 -6.44
CA ILE A 27 4.26 14.42 -5.70
C ILE A 27 4.89 14.96 -4.41
N LYS A 28 4.24 14.70 -3.28
CA LYS A 28 4.72 15.14 -1.97
C LYS A 28 5.00 13.94 -1.08
N PHE A 29 6.19 13.91 -0.51
CA PHE A 29 6.56 12.93 0.52
C PHE A 29 6.26 13.50 1.90
N VAL A 30 5.66 12.67 2.75
CA VAL A 30 5.31 13.01 4.14
C VAL A 30 5.98 12.02 5.07
N GLU A 31 6.58 12.52 6.15
CA GLU A 31 7.13 11.71 7.24
C GLU A 31 6.06 11.49 8.30
N LEU A 32 5.90 10.23 8.70
CA LEU A 32 5.02 9.84 9.80
C LEU A 32 5.87 9.75 11.08
N ASN A 33 5.72 10.71 11.97
CA ASN A 33 6.52 10.81 13.17
C ASN A 33 5.82 10.28 14.41
N THR A 34 4.49 10.40 14.44
CA THR A 34 3.64 10.05 15.58
C THR A 34 2.51 9.12 15.17
N LEU A 35 1.94 8.41 16.14
CA LEU A 35 0.72 7.63 15.95
C LEU A 35 -0.42 8.50 15.37
N GLN A 36 -0.49 9.76 15.78
CA GLN A 36 -1.50 10.68 15.28
C GLN A 36 -1.31 10.99 13.80
N ASP A 37 -0.06 11.13 13.31
CA ASP A 37 0.22 11.31 11.88
C ASP A 37 -0.27 10.11 11.07
N VAL A 38 -0.04 8.88 11.58
CA VAL A 38 -0.53 7.66 10.93
C VAL A 38 -2.04 7.60 10.88
N CYS A 39 -2.71 7.91 11.99
CA CYS A 39 -4.17 7.98 12.05
C CYS A 39 -4.70 8.99 11.02
N PHE A 40 -4.11 10.18 10.97
CA PHE A 40 -4.47 11.22 10.02
C PHE A 40 -4.24 10.75 8.57
N ALA A 41 -3.07 10.16 8.27
CA ALA A 41 -2.75 9.69 6.93
C ALA A 41 -3.76 8.68 6.39
N ILE A 42 -4.26 7.77 7.25
CA ILE A 42 -5.27 6.78 6.89
C ILE A 42 -6.67 7.42 6.79
N GLN A 43 -7.05 8.23 7.77
CA GLN A 43 -8.39 8.80 7.87
C GLN A 43 -8.65 9.83 6.78
N ASP A 44 -7.66 10.69 6.49
CA ASP A 44 -7.76 11.77 5.50
C ASP A 44 -7.32 11.34 4.10
N MET A 45 -7.04 10.05 3.94
CA MET A 45 -6.68 9.43 2.66
C MET A 45 -5.39 9.98 2.03
N GLN A 46 -4.39 10.34 2.84
CA GLN A 46 -3.01 10.51 2.31
C GLN A 46 -2.51 9.19 1.73
N VAL A 47 -2.92 8.08 2.36
CA VAL A 47 -2.79 6.72 1.84
C VAL A 47 -4.17 6.10 1.65
N ARG A 48 -4.35 5.28 0.63
CA ARG A 48 -5.60 4.60 0.31
C ARG A 48 -5.33 3.27 -0.40
N GLY A 49 -6.35 2.41 -0.50
CA GLY A 49 -6.21 1.04 -0.99
C GLY A 49 -5.99 0.07 0.18
N ALA A 50 -6.67 -1.08 0.15
CA ALA A 50 -6.69 -2.01 1.28
C ALA A 50 -5.29 -2.51 1.67
N PRO A 51 -4.40 -2.92 0.74
CA PRO A 51 -3.05 -3.35 1.10
C PRO A 51 -2.24 -2.21 1.74
N LEU A 52 -2.19 -1.04 1.09
CA LEU A 52 -1.41 0.08 1.60
C LEU A 52 -1.89 0.56 2.98
N ILE A 53 -3.20 0.58 3.23
CA ILE A 53 -3.75 0.93 4.56
C ILE A 53 -3.29 -0.09 5.61
N GLY A 54 -3.25 -1.38 5.29
CA GLY A 54 -2.75 -2.43 6.18
C GLY A 54 -1.28 -2.23 6.53
N ILE A 55 -0.44 -2.01 5.53
CA ILE A 55 1.01 -1.76 5.73
C ILE A 55 1.24 -0.46 6.51
N THR A 56 0.47 0.60 6.21
CA THR A 56 0.54 1.86 6.96
C THR A 56 0.17 1.66 8.44
N ALA A 57 -0.84 0.83 8.73
CA ALA A 57 -1.21 0.49 10.10
C ALA A 57 -0.12 -0.35 10.81
N ALA A 58 0.55 -1.26 10.08
CA ALA A 58 1.69 -2.02 10.62
C ALA A 58 2.83 -1.10 11.06
N TYR A 59 3.23 -0.15 10.20
CA TYR A 59 4.20 0.88 10.59
C TYR A 59 3.66 1.82 11.68
N GLY A 60 2.34 2.04 11.74
CA GLY A 60 1.69 2.78 12.83
C GLY A 60 1.88 2.11 14.18
N MET A 61 1.85 0.78 14.24
CA MET A 61 2.16 0.03 15.46
C MET A 61 3.64 0.15 15.85
N TYR A 62 4.57 0.18 14.87
CA TYR A 62 5.98 0.47 15.12
C TYR A 62 6.18 1.88 15.71
N ILE A 63 5.55 2.90 15.10
CA ILE A 63 5.63 4.28 15.58
C ILE A 63 5.06 4.39 16.99
N ALA A 64 3.94 3.73 17.29
CA ALA A 64 3.36 3.67 18.62
C ALA A 64 4.31 3.00 19.62
N ALA A 65 4.99 1.91 19.25
CA ALA A 65 5.96 1.23 20.10
C ALA A 65 7.20 2.10 20.37
N ARG A 66 7.59 2.93 19.41
CA ARG A 66 8.66 3.92 19.57
C ARG A 66 8.26 5.06 20.53
N GLU A 67 6.99 5.49 20.51
CA GLU A 67 6.47 6.45 21.49
C GLU A 67 6.41 5.86 22.89
N ASN A 68 5.87 4.64 23.01
CA ASN A 68 5.78 3.91 24.28
C ASN A 68 5.60 2.41 24.01
N SER A 69 6.56 1.60 24.45
CA SER A 69 6.55 0.13 24.29
C SER A 69 5.71 -0.61 25.36
N ASP A 70 4.93 0.10 26.20
CA ASP A 70 3.99 -0.54 27.13
C ASP A 70 2.86 -1.22 26.36
N ILE A 71 2.55 -2.47 26.71
CA ILE A 71 1.56 -3.29 26.02
C ILE A 71 0.14 -2.71 26.07
N ASN A 72 -0.22 -2.01 27.15
CA ASN A 72 -1.52 -1.37 27.25
C ASN A 72 -1.60 -0.15 26.35
N TYR A 73 -0.50 0.64 26.26
CA TYR A 73 -0.41 1.72 25.29
C TYR A 73 -0.57 1.22 23.85
N LEU A 74 0.08 0.10 23.50
CA LEU A 74 -0.05 -0.50 22.17
C LEU A 74 -1.46 -1.01 21.89
N LYS A 75 -2.17 -1.55 22.89
CA LYS A 75 -3.59 -1.89 22.77
C LYS A 75 -4.45 -0.67 22.48
N ASP A 76 -4.23 0.44 23.19
CA ASP A 76 -4.96 1.70 22.95
C ASP A 76 -4.63 2.28 21.57
N ALA A 77 -3.37 2.22 21.14
CA ALA A 77 -2.93 2.59 19.80
C ALA A 77 -3.65 1.77 18.73
N SER A 78 -3.76 0.46 18.93
CA SER A 78 -4.47 -0.43 18.00
C SER A 78 -5.94 -0.06 17.84
N ILE A 79 -6.61 0.27 18.95
CA ILE A 79 -8.01 0.72 18.93
C ILE A 79 -8.15 2.03 18.16
N LYS A 80 -7.23 2.98 18.36
CA LYS A 80 -7.22 4.27 17.63
C LYS A 80 -7.03 4.04 16.13
N LEU A 81 -6.06 3.22 15.73
CA LEU A 81 -5.82 2.88 14.33
C LEU A 81 -7.04 2.21 13.69
N LYS A 82 -7.62 1.19 14.34
CA LYS A 82 -8.80 0.49 13.81
C LYS A 82 -10.01 1.41 13.62
N LYS A 83 -10.15 2.44 14.45
CA LYS A 83 -11.23 3.45 14.33
C LYS A 83 -11.06 4.39 13.15
N THR A 84 -9.87 4.54 12.57
CA THR A 84 -9.65 5.44 11.42
C THR A 84 -10.43 5.02 10.18
N ARG A 85 -10.52 3.72 9.92
CA ARG A 85 -11.27 3.12 8.81
C ARG A 85 -11.88 1.79 9.24
N PRO A 86 -13.04 1.80 9.94
CA PRO A 86 -13.62 0.58 10.54
C PRO A 86 -13.96 -0.54 9.55
N THR A 87 -14.19 -0.20 8.28
CA THR A 87 -14.50 -1.16 7.22
C THR A 87 -13.26 -1.71 6.49
N ALA A 88 -12.06 -1.19 6.79
CA ALA A 88 -10.83 -1.62 6.17
C ALA A 88 -10.32 -2.91 6.82
N VAL A 89 -10.68 -4.06 6.28
CA VAL A 89 -10.34 -5.39 6.82
C VAL A 89 -8.82 -5.57 6.95
N ASN A 90 -8.06 -5.16 5.95
CA ASN A 90 -6.60 -5.29 5.96
C ASN A 90 -5.93 -4.50 7.09
N LEU A 91 -6.51 -3.36 7.49
CA LEU A 91 -6.03 -2.58 8.63
C LEU A 91 -6.12 -3.38 9.93
N SER A 92 -7.30 -3.95 10.20
CA SER A 92 -7.50 -4.78 11.40
C SER A 92 -6.64 -6.02 11.37
N TRP A 93 -6.58 -6.71 10.22
CA TRP A 93 -5.74 -7.88 10.03
C TRP A 93 -4.26 -7.61 10.31
N ALA A 94 -3.71 -6.51 9.78
CA ALA A 94 -2.30 -6.15 9.99
C ALA A 94 -1.97 -5.94 11.47
N ILE A 95 -2.84 -5.24 12.18
CA ILE A 95 -2.69 -4.99 13.62
C ILE A 95 -2.78 -6.31 14.41
N ASP A 96 -3.78 -7.15 14.11
CA ASP A 96 -3.98 -8.42 14.80
C ASP A 96 -2.84 -9.40 14.53
N TYR A 97 -2.29 -9.39 13.31
CA TYR A 97 -1.11 -10.16 12.95
C TYR A 97 0.12 -9.74 13.79
N ILE A 98 0.38 -8.43 13.92
CA ILE A 98 1.46 -7.93 14.78
C ILE A 98 1.25 -8.42 16.22
N PHE A 99 0.07 -8.19 16.81
CA PHE A 99 -0.21 -8.62 18.19
C PHE A 99 -0.04 -10.11 18.41
N SER A 100 -0.43 -10.94 17.45
CA SER A 100 -0.29 -12.40 17.57
C SER A 100 1.17 -12.85 17.64
N ASN A 101 2.08 -12.07 17.03
CA ASN A 101 3.50 -12.41 16.97
C ASN A 101 4.33 -11.79 18.11
N ILE A 102 3.84 -10.72 18.73
CA ILE A 102 4.62 -10.02 19.79
C ILE A 102 4.19 -10.37 21.22
N LYS A 103 3.07 -11.05 21.44
CA LYS A 103 2.46 -11.24 22.76
C LYS A 103 3.33 -11.95 23.81
N ASN A 104 4.36 -12.68 23.37
CA ASN A 104 5.29 -13.43 24.24
C ASN A 104 6.70 -12.83 24.22
N LEU A 105 6.90 -11.64 23.64
CA LEU A 105 8.19 -11.00 23.55
C LEU A 105 8.46 -10.11 24.77
N ASP A 106 9.72 -10.08 25.17
CA ASP A 106 10.19 -9.12 26.17
C ASP A 106 10.16 -7.71 25.62
N LYS A 107 9.98 -6.73 26.50
CA LYS A 107 9.85 -5.32 26.15
C LYS A 107 11.01 -4.79 25.32
N ASP A 108 12.24 -5.25 25.59
CA ASP A 108 13.47 -4.80 24.91
C ASP A 108 13.52 -5.26 23.43
N ASN A 109 12.87 -6.38 23.11
CA ASN A 109 12.82 -6.93 21.75
C ASN A 109 11.60 -6.46 20.94
N LEU A 110 10.63 -5.84 21.59
CA LEU A 110 9.32 -5.56 21.04
C LEU A 110 9.37 -4.55 19.89
N LEU A 111 10.14 -3.49 20.04
CA LEU A 111 10.26 -2.44 19.02
C LEU A 111 10.83 -2.97 17.71
N ASN A 112 11.94 -3.70 17.76
CA ASN A 112 12.58 -4.28 16.59
C ASN A 112 11.69 -5.34 15.94
N ALA A 113 11.04 -6.19 16.73
CA ALA A 113 10.14 -7.21 16.21
C ALA A 113 8.94 -6.61 15.45
N ILE A 114 8.36 -5.51 15.94
CA ILE A 114 7.27 -4.83 15.23
C ILE A 114 7.77 -4.21 13.93
N LEU A 115 8.95 -3.61 13.92
CA LEU A 115 9.55 -3.06 12.70
C LEU A 115 9.82 -4.16 11.67
N ASP A 116 10.39 -5.28 12.09
CA ASP A 116 10.69 -6.41 11.23
C ASP A 116 9.41 -7.00 10.62
N LEU A 117 8.35 -7.16 11.43
CA LEU A 117 7.04 -7.60 10.96
C LEU A 117 6.45 -6.61 9.93
N ALA A 118 6.50 -5.30 10.19
CA ALA A 118 6.01 -4.29 9.26
C ALA A 118 6.80 -4.29 7.94
N ASN A 119 8.13 -4.44 8.02
CA ASN A 119 8.99 -4.57 6.85
C ASN A 119 8.68 -5.85 6.05
N GLN A 120 8.48 -6.99 6.74
CA GLN A 120 8.14 -8.24 6.08
C GLN A 120 6.79 -8.15 5.38
N MET A 121 5.75 -7.63 6.05
CA MET A 121 4.44 -7.41 5.43
C MET A 121 4.52 -6.52 4.20
N ARG A 122 5.38 -5.51 4.24
CA ARG A 122 5.65 -4.63 3.09
C ARG A 122 6.28 -5.40 1.92
N LEU A 123 7.24 -6.27 2.18
CA LEU A 123 7.88 -7.10 1.15
C LEU A 123 6.90 -8.13 0.58
N ASP A 124 6.13 -8.78 1.43
CA ASP A 124 5.12 -9.76 1.02
C ASP A 124 4.06 -9.14 0.09
N ASP A 125 3.65 -7.88 0.35
CA ASP A 125 2.74 -7.14 -0.52
C ASP A 125 3.35 -6.89 -1.90
N ILE A 126 4.61 -6.47 -1.97
CA ILE A 126 5.33 -6.26 -3.23
C ILE A 126 5.41 -7.56 -4.03
N GLU A 127 5.86 -8.64 -3.40
CA GLU A 127 6.01 -9.94 -4.04
C GLU A 127 4.66 -10.50 -4.54
N CYS A 128 3.61 -10.36 -3.73
CA CYS A 128 2.26 -10.76 -4.11
C CYS A 128 1.76 -9.97 -5.33
N CYS A 129 1.90 -8.65 -5.32
CA CYS A 129 1.48 -7.78 -6.42
C CYS A 129 2.30 -8.05 -7.69
N GLU A 130 3.59 -8.31 -7.57
CA GLU A 130 4.43 -8.69 -8.69
C GLU A 130 4.01 -10.03 -9.29
N ALA A 131 3.73 -11.03 -8.45
CA ALA A 131 3.24 -12.34 -8.89
C ALA A 131 1.88 -12.27 -9.59
N ILE A 132 0.97 -11.40 -9.13
CA ILE A 132 -0.28 -11.09 -9.82
C ILE A 132 0.02 -10.57 -11.24
N GLY A 133 0.99 -9.67 -11.36
CA GLY A 133 1.43 -9.13 -12.64
C GLY A 133 1.93 -10.21 -13.60
N GLU A 134 2.83 -11.07 -13.12
CA GLU A 134 3.39 -12.16 -13.93
C GLU A 134 2.32 -13.17 -14.40
N ASN A 135 1.37 -13.50 -13.54
CA ASN A 135 0.30 -14.41 -13.92
C ASN A 135 -0.69 -13.76 -14.89
N GLY A 136 -1.04 -12.50 -14.67
CA GLY A 136 -1.92 -11.75 -15.57
C GLY A 136 -1.27 -11.47 -16.93
N LEU A 137 0.03 -11.23 -16.98
CA LEU A 137 0.81 -11.06 -18.21
C LEU A 137 0.60 -12.25 -19.16
N LYS A 138 0.65 -13.48 -18.65
CA LYS A 138 0.46 -14.70 -19.45
C LYS A 138 -0.90 -14.72 -20.18
N LEU A 139 -1.94 -14.16 -19.56
CA LEU A 139 -3.26 -14.06 -20.16
C LEU A 139 -3.29 -13.01 -21.28
N ILE A 140 -2.67 -11.85 -21.01
CA ILE A 140 -2.57 -10.75 -22.00
C ILE A 140 -1.74 -11.21 -23.21
N GLN A 141 -0.62 -11.91 -23.00
CA GLN A 141 0.22 -12.45 -24.06
C GLN A 141 -0.55 -13.40 -24.98
N LYS A 142 -1.26 -14.39 -24.40
CA LYS A 142 -2.10 -15.32 -25.18
C LYS A 142 -3.16 -14.60 -25.99
N LEU A 143 -3.74 -13.54 -25.44
CA LEU A 143 -4.73 -12.74 -26.14
C LEU A 143 -4.10 -11.96 -27.30
N TYR A 144 -2.93 -11.39 -27.09
CA TYR A 144 -2.16 -10.66 -28.09
C TYR A 144 -1.71 -11.58 -29.23
N GLU A 145 -1.16 -12.75 -28.91
CA GLU A 145 -0.79 -13.78 -29.91
C GLU A 145 -1.95 -14.17 -30.82
N LYS A 146 -3.15 -14.26 -30.25
CA LYS A 146 -4.37 -14.59 -31.03
C LYS A 146 -4.88 -13.43 -31.87
N LYS A 147 -4.86 -12.21 -31.32
CA LYS A 147 -5.45 -11.02 -31.97
C LYS A 147 -4.51 -10.31 -32.92
N GLN A 148 -3.20 -10.33 -32.66
CA GLN A 148 -2.16 -9.59 -33.37
C GLN A 148 -2.49 -8.08 -33.55
N SER A 149 -3.16 -7.49 -32.56
CA SER A 149 -3.60 -6.09 -32.54
C SER A 149 -3.60 -5.55 -31.13
N THR A 150 -3.73 -4.23 -30.97
CA THR A 150 -3.82 -3.56 -29.67
C THR A 150 -4.85 -4.23 -28.75
N ILE A 151 -4.42 -4.57 -27.54
CA ILE A 151 -5.29 -5.16 -26.53
C ILE A 151 -5.97 -4.05 -25.73
N ASN A 152 -7.29 -4.05 -25.72
CA ASN A 152 -8.09 -3.13 -24.92
C ASN A 152 -8.37 -3.74 -23.56
N ILE A 153 -8.10 -2.98 -22.51
CA ILE A 153 -8.32 -3.37 -21.11
C ILE A 153 -9.17 -2.28 -20.45
N LEU A 154 -10.18 -2.69 -19.70
CA LEU A 154 -10.96 -1.80 -18.85
C LEU A 154 -10.51 -1.99 -17.41
N THR A 155 -10.26 -0.89 -16.71
CA THR A 155 -10.00 -0.86 -15.27
C THR A 155 -10.92 0.15 -14.59
N HIS A 156 -11.23 -0.05 -13.32
CA HIS A 156 -12.14 0.81 -12.56
C HIS A 156 -11.46 1.35 -11.30
N CYS A 157 -11.72 2.61 -10.92
CA CYS A 157 -11.16 3.26 -9.73
C CYS A 157 -9.63 3.31 -9.78
N ASN A 158 -8.97 2.92 -8.70
CA ASN A 158 -7.51 2.74 -8.66
C ASN A 158 -7.15 1.43 -7.95
N ALA A 159 -6.52 0.54 -8.69
CA ALA A 159 -5.96 -0.73 -8.23
C ALA A 159 -4.52 -0.93 -8.77
N GLY A 160 -3.80 0.19 -8.98
CA GLY A 160 -2.40 0.25 -9.33
C GLY A 160 -1.49 0.30 -8.11
N TRP A 161 -0.22 0.65 -8.35
CA TRP A 161 0.79 0.66 -7.30
C TRP A 161 0.49 1.67 -6.18
N LEU A 162 -0.26 2.73 -6.46
CA LEU A 162 -0.73 3.68 -5.43
C LEU A 162 -1.71 3.07 -4.42
N ALA A 163 -2.34 1.93 -4.72
CA ALA A 163 -3.24 1.23 -3.80
C ALA A 163 -2.53 0.19 -2.91
N THR A 164 -1.28 -0.10 -3.22
CA THR A 164 -0.42 -1.12 -2.61
C THR A 164 0.91 -0.48 -2.24
N VAL A 165 1.92 -1.28 -1.91
CA VAL A 165 3.28 -0.74 -1.74
C VAL A 165 3.92 -0.48 -3.10
N ASP A 166 3.79 -1.46 -4.02
CA ASP A 166 4.36 -1.40 -5.37
C ASP A 166 3.56 -2.30 -6.31
N TRP A 167 3.71 -2.14 -7.63
CA TRP A 167 3.08 -2.90 -8.71
C TRP A 167 1.55 -2.77 -8.80
N GLY A 168 0.82 -2.70 -7.71
CA GLY A 168 -0.64 -2.78 -7.71
C GLY A 168 -1.18 -4.19 -7.94
N THR A 169 -2.48 -4.31 -7.95
CA THR A 169 -3.17 -5.58 -8.23
C THR A 169 -3.64 -5.64 -9.69
N ALA A 170 -4.74 -5.00 -10.04
CA ALA A 170 -5.29 -5.05 -11.39
C ALA A 170 -4.41 -4.38 -12.45
N LEU A 171 -3.62 -3.36 -12.09
CA LEU A 171 -2.72 -2.69 -13.04
C LEU A 171 -1.37 -3.40 -13.19
N SER A 172 -0.96 -4.25 -12.26
CA SER A 172 0.32 -4.96 -12.33
C SER A 172 0.51 -5.74 -13.65
N PRO A 173 -0.49 -6.53 -14.14
CA PRO A 173 -0.39 -7.17 -15.46
C PRO A 173 -0.22 -6.19 -16.62
N ILE A 174 -0.81 -4.99 -16.51
CA ILE A 174 -0.73 -3.94 -17.52
C ILE A 174 0.69 -3.40 -17.61
N TYR A 175 1.32 -3.09 -16.44
CA TYR A 175 2.72 -2.66 -16.39
C TYR A 175 3.67 -3.72 -16.94
N LYS A 176 3.45 -4.99 -16.59
CA LYS A 176 4.25 -6.12 -17.09
C LYS A 176 4.09 -6.28 -18.60
N ALA A 177 2.86 -6.18 -19.12
CA ALA A 177 2.59 -6.26 -20.56
C ALA A 177 3.26 -5.10 -21.33
N LYS A 178 3.20 -3.87 -20.78
CA LYS A 178 3.87 -2.71 -21.37
C LYS A 178 5.39 -2.88 -21.39
N ARG A 179 6.00 -3.42 -20.34
CA ARG A 179 7.44 -3.73 -20.29
C ARG A 179 7.86 -4.84 -21.26
N ASN A 180 6.92 -5.64 -21.75
CA ASN A 180 7.11 -6.66 -22.79
C ASN A 180 6.66 -6.19 -24.20
N ASP A 181 6.57 -4.87 -24.39
CA ASP A 181 6.25 -4.21 -25.67
C ASP A 181 4.91 -4.68 -26.28
N ILE A 182 3.97 -5.19 -25.49
CA ILE A 182 2.63 -5.54 -25.95
C ILE A 182 1.83 -4.24 -26.09
N PRO A 183 1.26 -3.97 -27.29
CA PRO A 183 0.47 -2.77 -27.50
C PRO A 183 -0.86 -2.84 -26.74
N LEU A 184 -1.04 -1.87 -25.83
CA LEU A 184 -2.21 -1.79 -24.95
C LEU A 184 -2.95 -0.46 -25.14
N HIS A 185 -4.26 -0.50 -24.98
CA HIS A 185 -5.10 0.65 -24.70
C HIS A 185 -5.91 0.39 -23.44
N VAL A 186 -5.79 1.28 -22.45
CA VAL A 186 -6.46 1.10 -21.16
C VAL A 186 -7.57 2.14 -21.02
N TRP A 187 -8.79 1.64 -20.85
CA TRP A 187 -9.95 2.44 -20.51
C TRP A 187 -10.02 2.54 -18.98
N VAL A 188 -9.94 3.78 -18.48
CA VAL A 188 -9.97 4.04 -17.05
C VAL A 188 -11.36 4.52 -16.66
N ASP A 189 -12.11 3.65 -15.99
CA ASP A 189 -13.45 3.93 -15.51
C ASP A 189 -13.40 4.67 -14.17
N GLU A 190 -14.22 5.70 -14.01
CA GLU A 190 -14.13 6.62 -12.87
C GLU A 190 -14.90 6.12 -11.65
N THR A 191 -14.41 6.52 -10.48
CA THR A 191 -15.15 6.45 -9.22
C THR A 191 -15.36 7.87 -8.67
N ARG A 192 -16.62 8.31 -8.63
CA ARG A 192 -17.00 9.71 -8.44
C ARG A 192 -16.56 10.36 -7.12
N PRO A 193 -16.58 9.67 -5.94
CA PRO A 193 -16.34 10.33 -4.65
C PRO A 193 -15.01 11.08 -4.52
N ARG A 194 -13.92 10.51 -5.02
CA ARG A 194 -12.55 11.09 -4.98
C ARG A 194 -11.83 11.06 -6.32
N ASN A 195 -12.52 10.75 -7.40
CA ASN A 195 -11.99 10.72 -8.78
C ASN A 195 -10.68 9.92 -8.92
N GLN A 196 -10.60 8.73 -8.29
CA GLN A 196 -9.37 7.91 -8.30
C GLN A 196 -9.02 7.36 -9.69
N GLY A 197 -9.97 7.26 -10.62
CA GLY A 197 -9.71 6.93 -12.02
C GLY A 197 -8.85 8.01 -12.67
N PHE A 198 -9.30 9.26 -12.66
CA PHE A 198 -8.60 10.38 -13.25
C PHE A 198 -7.34 10.76 -12.48
N ASN A 199 -7.48 10.99 -11.16
CA ASN A 199 -6.39 11.55 -10.37
C ASN A 199 -5.24 10.56 -10.14
N LEU A 200 -5.52 9.26 -10.08
CA LEU A 200 -4.52 8.24 -9.73
C LEU A 200 -4.24 7.29 -10.89
N THR A 201 -5.23 6.54 -11.37
CA THR A 201 -5.00 5.49 -12.39
C THR A 201 -4.52 6.06 -13.71
N SER A 202 -5.12 7.15 -14.21
CA SER A 202 -4.67 7.78 -15.45
C SER A 202 -3.28 8.42 -15.30
N TRP A 203 -2.92 8.83 -14.10
CA TRP A 203 -1.59 9.34 -13.80
C TRP A 203 -0.54 8.23 -13.71
N GLU A 204 -0.90 7.03 -13.19
CA GLU A 204 -0.01 5.87 -13.13
C GLU A 204 0.31 5.28 -14.51
N LEU A 205 -0.64 5.35 -15.48
CA LEU A 205 -0.56 4.76 -16.82
C LEU A 205 0.07 5.71 -17.85
#